data_fb0b6041432214aab2ffe8529e608854
#
_entry.id   fb0b6041432214aab2ffe8529e608854
#
_cell.length_a   1.000
_cell.length_b   1.000
_cell.length_c   1.000
_cell.angle_alpha   90.00
_cell.angle_beta   90.00
_cell.angle_gamma   90.00
#
_symmetry.space_group_name_H-M   'P 1'
#
loop_
_entity.id
_entity.type
_entity.pdbx_description
1 polymer ?
#
loop_
_entity_poly.entity_id
_entity_poly.type
_entity_poly.pdbx_seq_one_letter_code
_entity_poly.pdbx_strand_id
1 'polypeptide(L)'
;MNFSVLNWNIEGSKYYTSTKLSKIIPHLEKSTADIFCLQEAQELREKILISNKLSNFNCVFPENKKDRNIILSKFPLINSGEISFPIIIHSVLEKAIWADIKINEQIVRIYNCHLEIVGVGPKQRLEQLNFIMEDAKKHLGPVIICGDMNTTIPVAGWGRKFIQLFHKVTNNNLITDQEYFHKDERHIFLKTAELSGFQDAINLHDSTWCIMPIRWEIFKLKLDWFLVRNIKKPEISLGKYVSDHRSILAKF
;
A
#
# COMPACT_ATOMS: atom_id res chain seq x y z
N MET A 1 8.04 16.09 -15.36
CA MET A 1 8.91 15.14 -14.62
C MET A 1 8.87 13.81 -15.36
N ASN A 2 9.95 13.08 -15.39
CA ASN A 2 9.98 11.75 -16.00
C ASN A 2 10.56 10.78 -14.95
N PHE A 3 9.70 10.03 -14.28
CA PHE A 3 10.06 9.03 -13.28
C PHE A 3 8.92 8.04 -13.10
N SER A 4 9.21 6.94 -12.45
CA SER A 4 8.25 5.87 -12.21
C SER A 4 8.26 5.39 -10.76
N VAL A 5 7.06 5.08 -10.26
CA VAL A 5 6.85 4.55 -8.91
C VAL A 5 6.16 3.20 -9.01
N LEU A 6 6.73 2.19 -8.38
CA LEU A 6 6.11 0.88 -8.22
C LEU A 6 5.58 0.74 -6.80
N ASN A 7 4.28 0.56 -6.65
CA ASN A 7 3.62 0.21 -5.41
C ASN A 7 3.29 -1.28 -5.39
N TRP A 8 3.60 -1.97 -4.29
CA TRP A 8 3.32 -3.39 -4.21
C TRP A 8 3.31 -3.92 -2.77
N ASN A 9 2.19 -4.50 -2.34
CA ASN A 9 2.15 -5.37 -1.17
C ASN A 9 2.70 -6.75 -1.57
N ILE A 10 3.81 -7.16 -0.95
CA ILE A 10 4.52 -8.39 -1.31
C ILE A 10 4.10 -9.60 -0.47
N GLU A 11 3.17 -9.41 0.47
CA GLU A 11 2.65 -10.45 1.37
C GLU A 11 3.79 -11.19 2.09
N GLY A 12 4.65 -10.46 2.78
CA GLY A 12 5.80 -10.99 3.51
C GLY A 12 5.47 -11.63 4.86
N SER A 13 4.23 -12.10 5.06
CA SER A 13 3.80 -12.70 6.31
C SER A 13 4.52 -14.03 6.60
N LYS A 14 4.51 -14.44 7.89
CA LYS A 14 5.17 -15.67 8.41
C LYS A 14 4.80 -16.99 7.70
N TYR A 15 3.75 -16.97 6.89
CA TYR A 15 3.27 -18.17 6.18
C TYR A 15 4.00 -18.43 4.86
N TYR A 16 4.87 -17.52 4.41
CA TYR A 16 5.55 -17.65 3.13
C TYR A 16 7.04 -17.93 3.31
N THR A 17 7.40 -19.13 2.92
CA THR A 17 8.74 -19.70 2.96
C THR A 17 9.73 -18.93 2.08
N SER A 18 11.03 -19.20 2.28
CA SER A 18 12.16 -18.75 1.46
C SER A 18 11.91 -18.80 -0.07
N THR A 19 11.02 -19.69 -0.51
CA THR A 19 10.63 -19.86 -1.91
C THR A 19 9.90 -18.65 -2.50
N LYS A 20 9.13 -17.88 -1.72
CA LYS A 20 8.44 -16.70 -2.23
C LYS A 20 9.38 -15.51 -2.37
N LEU A 21 10.23 -15.27 -1.38
CA LEU A 21 11.23 -14.22 -1.42
C LEU A 21 12.21 -14.41 -2.58
N SER A 22 12.52 -15.66 -2.95
CA SER A 22 13.36 -15.98 -4.11
C SER A 22 12.73 -15.55 -5.46
N LYS A 23 11.41 -15.33 -5.52
CA LYS A 23 10.71 -14.81 -6.70
C LYS A 23 10.57 -13.29 -6.67
N ILE A 24 10.42 -12.70 -5.47
CA ILE A 24 10.18 -11.26 -5.31
C ILE A 24 11.42 -10.45 -5.66
N ILE A 25 12.59 -10.78 -5.11
CA ILE A 25 13.85 -10.05 -5.39
C ILE A 25 14.13 -9.98 -6.90
N PRO A 26 14.16 -11.11 -7.66
CA PRO A 26 14.36 -11.04 -9.10
C PRO A 26 13.29 -10.23 -9.85
N HIS A 27 12.06 -10.18 -9.33
CA HIS A 27 10.98 -9.38 -9.92
C HIS A 27 11.26 -7.88 -9.71
N LEU A 28 11.67 -7.48 -8.51
CA LEU A 28 12.08 -6.10 -8.21
C LEU A 28 13.32 -5.70 -9.04
N GLU A 29 14.33 -6.55 -9.11
CA GLU A 29 15.56 -6.30 -9.88
C GLU A 29 15.32 -6.16 -11.39
N LYS A 30 14.33 -6.88 -11.95
CA LYS A 30 13.92 -6.76 -13.34
C LYS A 30 13.05 -5.53 -13.61
N SER A 31 12.47 -4.94 -12.59
CA SER A 31 11.66 -3.75 -12.73
C SER A 31 12.48 -2.55 -13.22
N THR A 32 11.88 -1.73 -14.06
CA THR A 32 12.45 -0.46 -14.51
C THR A 32 12.06 0.72 -13.62
N ALA A 33 11.32 0.48 -12.53
CA ALA A 33 10.90 1.52 -11.62
C ALA A 33 12.08 2.29 -11.02
N ASP A 34 11.87 3.57 -10.80
CA ASP A 34 12.85 4.45 -10.18
C ASP A 34 12.65 4.54 -8.67
N ILE A 35 11.42 4.34 -8.22
CA ILE A 35 11.02 4.35 -6.81
C ILE A 35 10.16 3.12 -6.54
N PHE A 36 10.37 2.47 -5.39
CA PHE A 36 9.55 1.36 -4.92
C PHE A 36 8.92 1.71 -3.58
N CYS A 37 7.61 1.50 -3.46
CA CYS A 37 6.83 1.55 -2.23
C CYS A 37 6.33 0.13 -1.95
N LEU A 38 6.95 -0.53 -0.99
CA LEU A 38 6.68 -1.94 -0.69
C LEU A 38 6.00 -2.05 0.68
N GLN A 39 4.92 -2.84 0.76
CA GLN A 39 4.24 -3.18 1.99
C GLN A 39 4.50 -4.65 2.33
N GLU A 40 4.39 -5.01 3.61
CA GLU A 40 4.72 -6.34 4.15
C GLU A 40 6.15 -6.81 3.81
N ALA A 41 7.10 -5.86 3.76
CA ALA A 41 8.44 -6.07 3.22
C ALA A 41 9.52 -6.27 4.31
N GLN A 42 9.15 -6.50 5.57
CA GLN A 42 10.10 -6.62 6.70
C GLN A 42 11.21 -7.64 6.45
N GLU A 43 10.89 -8.77 5.80
CA GLU A 43 11.86 -9.83 5.49
C GLU A 43 12.80 -9.47 4.33
N LEU A 44 12.50 -8.40 3.59
CA LEU A 44 13.34 -7.96 2.46
C LEU A 44 14.50 -7.06 2.87
N ARG A 45 14.46 -6.44 4.04
CA ARG A 45 15.45 -5.42 4.44
C ARG A 45 16.89 -5.89 4.24
N GLU A 46 17.25 -7.04 4.80
CA GLU A 46 18.62 -7.58 4.67
C GLU A 46 18.94 -7.98 3.22
N LYS A 47 17.95 -8.55 2.51
CA LYS A 47 18.12 -8.97 1.11
C LYS A 47 18.30 -7.79 0.16
N ILE A 48 17.63 -6.68 0.41
CA ILE A 48 17.80 -5.44 -0.36
C ILE A 48 19.24 -4.93 -0.20
N LEU A 49 19.74 -4.91 1.02
CA LEU A 49 21.08 -4.39 1.32
C LEU A 49 22.23 -5.20 0.67
N ILE A 50 22.01 -6.49 0.41
CA ILE A 50 22.99 -7.36 -0.25
C ILE A 50 22.71 -7.62 -1.73
N SER A 51 21.59 -7.11 -2.26
CA SER A 51 21.22 -7.25 -3.68
C SER A 51 22.16 -6.44 -4.57
N ASN A 52 22.63 -7.00 -5.66
CA ASN A 52 23.53 -6.32 -6.60
C ASN A 52 22.90 -5.06 -7.22
N LYS A 53 21.58 -5.01 -7.37
CA LYS A 53 20.87 -3.88 -8.01
C LYS A 53 20.18 -2.99 -6.99
N LEU A 54 19.50 -3.58 -6.01
CA LEU A 54 18.68 -2.81 -5.06
C LEU A 54 19.54 -2.10 -3.99
N SER A 55 20.72 -2.59 -3.69
CA SER A 55 21.66 -1.93 -2.76
C SER A 55 22.13 -0.54 -3.23
N ASN A 56 21.97 -0.23 -4.52
CA ASN A 56 22.30 1.09 -5.08
C ASN A 56 21.15 2.12 -4.89
N PHE A 57 20.02 1.70 -4.33
CA PHE A 57 18.92 2.61 -4.03
C PHE A 57 19.13 3.29 -2.67
N ASN A 58 18.72 4.55 -2.57
CA ASN A 58 18.53 5.20 -1.27
C ASN A 58 17.30 4.55 -0.61
N CYS A 59 17.44 4.16 0.66
CA CYS A 59 16.43 3.36 1.36
C CYS A 59 15.83 4.12 2.55
N VAL A 60 14.52 4.09 2.70
CA VAL A 60 13.83 4.44 3.93
C VAL A 60 13.31 3.15 4.55
N PHE A 61 13.83 2.81 5.71
CA PHE A 61 13.36 1.71 6.53
C PHE A 61 12.74 2.29 7.80
N PRO A 62 11.66 1.71 8.31
CA PRO A 62 11.12 2.08 9.60
C PRO A 62 12.16 1.90 10.71
N GLU A 63 12.07 2.72 11.76
CA GLU A 63 12.93 2.60 12.95
C GLU A 63 12.76 1.23 13.61
N ASN A 64 11.52 0.82 13.77
CA ASN A 64 11.20 -0.51 14.27
C ASN A 64 11.36 -1.55 13.16
N LYS A 65 12.27 -2.50 13.35
CA LYS A 65 12.54 -3.58 12.38
C LYS A 65 11.35 -4.50 12.10
N LYS A 66 10.31 -4.47 12.95
CA LYS A 66 9.08 -5.23 12.76
C LYS A 66 8.10 -4.54 11.82
N ASP A 67 8.28 -3.24 11.58
CA ASP A 67 7.43 -2.49 10.66
C ASP A 67 7.69 -2.93 9.21
N ARG A 68 6.65 -2.87 8.40
CA ARG A 68 6.55 -3.63 7.16
C ARG A 68 6.71 -2.82 5.89
N ASN A 69 6.73 -1.49 6.01
CA ASN A 69 6.79 -0.60 4.85
C ASN A 69 8.23 -0.23 4.51
N ILE A 70 8.58 -0.22 3.22
CA ILE A 70 9.90 0.18 2.72
C ILE A 70 9.74 1.12 1.53
N ILE A 71 10.54 2.19 1.47
CA ILE A 71 10.70 3.01 0.27
C ILE A 71 12.13 2.86 -0.24
N LEU A 72 12.29 2.59 -1.53
CA LEU A 72 13.57 2.60 -2.23
C LEU A 72 13.51 3.66 -3.33
N SER A 73 14.57 4.43 -3.51
CA SER A 73 14.65 5.48 -4.52
C SER A 73 16.01 5.51 -5.21
N LYS A 74 16.03 5.60 -6.53
CA LYS A 74 17.24 5.94 -7.29
C LYS A 74 17.66 7.40 -7.09
N PHE A 75 16.68 8.25 -6.72
CA PHE A 75 16.91 9.67 -6.52
C PHE A 75 17.32 9.96 -5.08
N PRO A 76 18.01 11.08 -4.83
CA PRO A 76 18.40 11.48 -3.48
C PRO A 76 17.20 11.70 -2.56
N LEU A 77 17.33 11.22 -1.34
CA LEU A 77 16.41 11.50 -0.23
C LEU A 77 16.83 12.81 0.44
N ILE A 78 15.91 13.74 0.59
CA ILE A 78 16.13 15.01 1.30
C ILE A 78 15.72 14.86 2.76
N ASN A 79 14.58 14.20 2.99
CA ASN A 79 14.06 13.95 4.33
C ASN A 79 13.18 12.71 4.30
N SER A 80 12.92 12.12 5.47
CA SER A 80 12.01 10.99 5.61
C SER A 80 11.45 10.93 7.03
N GLY A 81 10.36 10.19 7.21
CA GLY A 81 9.77 10.01 8.53
C GLY A 81 8.65 8.98 8.53
N GLU A 82 8.01 8.86 9.68
CA GLU A 82 6.93 7.93 9.95
C GLU A 82 5.70 8.67 10.46
N ILE A 83 4.52 8.15 10.15
CA ILE A 83 3.26 8.55 10.76
C ILE A 83 2.77 7.40 11.60
N SER A 84 2.78 7.58 12.92
CA SER A 84 2.16 6.65 13.86
C SER A 84 0.67 6.96 13.98
N PHE A 85 -0.15 5.96 13.81
CA PHE A 85 -1.60 6.13 13.98
C PHE A 85 -1.97 6.02 15.45
N PRO A 86 -2.86 6.89 15.97
CA PRO A 86 -3.20 6.91 17.39
C PRO A 86 -4.08 5.73 17.82
N ILE A 87 -4.75 5.08 16.87
CA ILE A 87 -5.62 3.93 17.12
C ILE A 87 -5.09 2.75 16.32
N ILE A 88 -4.52 1.77 17.03
CA ILE A 88 -4.09 0.49 16.48
C ILE A 88 -4.92 -0.57 17.21
N ILE A 89 -5.82 -1.23 16.50
CA ILE A 89 -6.67 -2.29 17.07
C ILE A 89 -6.00 -3.65 16.85
N HIS A 90 -5.36 -3.83 15.72
CA HIS A 90 -4.58 -5.03 15.44
C HIS A 90 -3.15 -4.85 15.98
N SER A 91 -2.60 -5.90 16.59
CA SER A 91 -1.28 -5.90 17.25
C SER A 91 -0.08 -5.65 16.32
N VAL A 92 -0.34 -5.40 15.05
CA VAL A 92 0.67 -5.10 14.06
C VAL A 92 0.81 -3.59 13.96
N LEU A 93 2.05 -3.13 14.02
CA LEU A 93 2.41 -1.72 13.94
C LEU A 93 2.17 -1.23 12.50
N GLU A 94 0.91 -0.95 12.19
CA GLU A 94 0.55 -0.32 10.91
C GLU A 94 0.94 1.16 11.00
N LYS A 95 1.86 1.56 10.14
CA LYS A 95 2.33 2.94 10.01
C LYS A 95 2.34 3.34 8.55
N ALA A 96 2.30 4.62 8.30
CA ALA A 96 2.76 5.16 7.03
C ALA A 96 4.19 5.65 7.18
N ILE A 97 5.04 5.39 6.19
CA ILE A 97 6.35 6.02 6.06
C ILE A 97 6.31 6.99 4.88
N TRP A 98 7.12 8.03 4.95
CA TRP A 98 7.22 8.99 3.86
C TRP A 98 8.67 9.38 3.56
N ALA A 99 8.88 9.86 2.35
CA ALA A 99 10.15 10.41 1.90
C ALA A 99 9.94 11.64 1.05
N ASP A 100 10.76 12.65 1.25
CA ASP A 100 10.97 13.79 0.36
C ASP A 100 12.10 13.43 -0.60
N ILE A 101 11.77 13.26 -1.87
CA ILE A 101 12.66 12.77 -2.91
C ILE A 101 12.95 13.91 -3.89
N LYS A 102 14.22 14.22 -4.12
CA LYS A 102 14.60 15.24 -5.10
C LYS A 102 14.60 14.64 -6.50
N ILE A 103 13.63 15.03 -7.32
CA ILE A 103 13.50 14.63 -8.72
C ILE A 103 13.69 15.87 -9.59
N ASN A 104 14.84 15.95 -10.27
CA ASN A 104 15.30 17.17 -10.91
C ASN A 104 15.34 18.33 -9.88
N GLU A 105 14.69 19.47 -10.18
CA GLU A 105 14.64 20.63 -9.30
C GLU A 105 13.43 20.64 -8.33
N GLN A 106 12.64 19.58 -8.31
CA GLN A 106 11.45 19.49 -7.47
C GLN A 106 11.61 18.45 -6.36
N ILE A 107 11.00 18.74 -5.22
CA ILE A 107 10.87 17.78 -4.11
C ILE A 107 9.48 17.18 -4.19
N VAL A 108 9.42 15.87 -4.39
CA VAL A 108 8.19 15.07 -4.39
C VAL A 108 8.10 14.33 -3.07
N ARG A 109 7.02 14.55 -2.31
CA ARG A 109 6.75 13.76 -1.11
C ARG A 109 5.97 12.50 -1.47
N ILE A 110 6.49 11.35 -1.07
CA ILE A 110 5.85 10.05 -1.30
C ILE A 110 5.54 9.42 0.05
N TYR A 111 4.28 9.02 0.25
CA TYR A 111 3.82 8.20 1.37
C TYR A 111 3.63 6.77 0.89
N ASN A 112 4.21 5.84 1.64
CA ASN A 112 3.97 4.42 1.51
C ASN A 112 3.15 3.96 2.73
N CYS A 113 1.93 3.50 2.48
CA CYS A 113 0.94 3.23 3.50
C CYS A 113 0.52 1.76 3.49
N HIS A 114 0.29 1.22 4.68
CA HIS A 114 -0.45 -0.02 4.85
C HIS A 114 -1.43 0.23 6.01
N LEU A 115 -2.71 0.35 5.68
CA LEU A 115 -3.74 0.67 6.67
C LEU A 115 -4.27 -0.61 7.33
N GLU A 116 -5.01 -0.41 8.42
CA GLU A 116 -5.61 -1.50 9.19
C GLU A 116 -6.37 -2.49 8.31
N ILE A 117 -6.22 -3.75 8.66
CA ILE A 117 -6.84 -4.84 7.91
C ILE A 117 -8.35 -4.72 7.85
N VAL A 118 -8.89 -5.34 6.84
CA VAL A 118 -10.31 -5.40 6.51
C VAL A 118 -11.21 -5.70 7.73
N GLY A 119 -10.80 -6.57 8.65
CA GLY A 119 -11.59 -6.97 9.82
C GLY A 119 -11.77 -5.91 10.90
N VAL A 120 -11.02 -4.80 10.86
CA VAL A 120 -11.10 -3.72 11.86
C VAL A 120 -12.21 -2.72 11.58
N GLY A 121 -12.59 -2.58 10.33
CA GLY A 121 -13.69 -1.72 9.91
C GLY A 121 -13.27 -0.44 9.17
N PRO A 122 -14.20 0.18 8.44
CA PRO A 122 -13.91 1.32 7.55
C PRO A 122 -13.58 2.61 8.31
N LYS A 123 -14.13 2.81 9.51
CA LYS A 123 -13.94 4.04 10.28
C LYS A 123 -12.47 4.25 10.64
N GLN A 124 -11.81 3.21 11.13
CA GLN A 124 -10.40 3.26 11.53
C GLN A 124 -9.49 3.55 10.35
N ARG A 125 -9.72 2.89 9.21
CA ARG A 125 -8.95 3.16 7.99
C ARG A 125 -9.14 4.58 7.47
N LEU A 126 -10.37 5.11 7.55
CA LEU A 126 -10.66 6.49 7.17
C LEU A 126 -9.97 7.49 8.11
N GLU A 127 -9.94 7.22 9.41
CA GLU A 127 -9.18 8.01 10.38
C GLU A 127 -7.68 7.99 10.05
N GLN A 128 -7.11 6.82 9.77
CA GLN A 128 -5.71 6.68 9.36
C GLN A 128 -5.40 7.45 8.08
N LEU A 129 -6.27 7.35 7.06
CA LEU A 129 -6.14 8.14 5.83
C LEU A 129 -6.15 9.65 6.12
N ASN A 130 -7.05 10.12 6.99
CA ASN A 130 -7.11 11.52 7.38
C ASN A 130 -5.82 11.99 8.04
N PHE A 131 -5.19 11.19 8.91
CA PHE A 131 -3.88 11.53 9.49
C PHE A 131 -2.81 11.72 8.43
N ILE A 132 -2.75 10.85 7.42
CA ILE A 132 -1.81 10.98 6.30
C ILE A 132 -2.09 12.26 5.52
N MET A 133 -3.36 12.55 5.23
CA MET A 133 -3.74 13.74 4.47
C MET A 133 -3.48 15.05 5.22
N GLU A 134 -3.67 15.07 6.53
CA GLU A 134 -3.31 16.23 7.37
C GLU A 134 -1.79 16.47 7.38
N ASP A 135 -1.00 15.42 7.43
CA ASP A 135 0.45 15.56 7.30
C ASP A 135 0.84 16.02 5.89
N ALA A 136 0.21 15.47 4.87
CA ALA A 136 0.45 15.83 3.47
C ALA A 136 0.13 17.30 3.16
N LYS A 137 -0.80 17.94 3.87
CA LYS A 137 -1.10 19.38 3.72
C LYS A 137 0.09 20.28 4.04
N LYS A 138 1.02 19.82 4.88
CA LYS A 138 2.24 20.55 5.23
C LYS A 138 3.23 20.67 4.06
N HIS A 139 3.08 19.80 3.04
CA HIS A 139 3.93 19.80 1.86
C HIS A 139 3.22 20.51 0.69
N LEU A 140 3.75 21.66 0.28
CA LEU A 140 3.14 22.49 -0.78
C LEU A 140 3.43 21.96 -2.20
N GLY A 141 4.47 21.16 -2.36
CA GLY A 141 4.89 20.56 -3.63
C GLY A 141 4.05 19.36 -4.06
N PRO A 142 4.54 18.62 -5.06
CA PRO A 142 3.94 17.35 -5.51
C PRO A 142 3.88 16.31 -4.39
N VAL A 143 2.73 15.63 -4.26
CA VAL A 143 2.51 14.57 -3.27
C VAL A 143 1.95 13.33 -3.94
N ILE A 144 2.50 12.18 -3.56
CA ILE A 144 2.00 10.85 -3.91
C ILE A 144 1.70 10.10 -2.61
N ILE A 145 0.51 9.53 -2.49
CA ILE A 145 0.14 8.60 -1.42
C ILE A 145 -0.21 7.28 -2.08
N CYS A 146 0.56 6.23 -1.83
CA CYS A 146 0.29 4.91 -2.37
C CYS A 146 0.44 3.83 -1.29
N GLY A 147 -0.15 2.66 -1.53
CA GLY A 147 -0.09 1.54 -0.60
C GLY A 147 -1.37 0.73 -0.56
N ASP A 148 -1.34 -0.26 0.31
CA ASP A 148 -2.48 -1.10 0.64
C ASP A 148 -3.36 -0.38 1.69
N MET A 149 -4.49 0.13 1.24
CA MET A 149 -5.46 0.82 2.09
C MET A 149 -6.54 -0.12 2.65
N ASN A 150 -6.48 -1.42 2.31
CA ASN A 150 -7.40 -2.46 2.80
C ASN A 150 -8.90 -2.10 2.66
N THR A 151 -9.26 -1.31 1.65
CA THR A 151 -10.64 -0.84 1.43
C THR A 151 -11.56 -1.96 1.01
N THR A 152 -12.81 -1.92 1.45
CA THR A 152 -13.78 -2.97 1.23
C THR A 152 -14.96 -2.55 0.36
N ILE A 153 -15.68 -3.57 -0.13
CA ILE A 153 -16.93 -3.43 -0.87
C ILE A 153 -18.09 -4.04 -0.07
N PRO A 154 -19.33 -3.62 -0.31
CA PRO A 154 -20.50 -4.28 0.29
C PRO A 154 -20.54 -5.77 -0.08
N VAL A 155 -20.69 -6.61 0.92
CA VAL A 155 -20.87 -8.05 0.72
C VAL A 155 -22.18 -8.49 1.32
N ALA A 156 -23.09 -9.00 0.49
CA ALA A 156 -24.44 -9.44 0.90
C ALA A 156 -24.60 -10.97 0.82
N GLY A 157 -25.64 -11.46 1.44
CA GLY A 157 -26.09 -12.84 1.33
C GLY A 157 -25.10 -13.88 1.83
N TRP A 158 -24.87 -14.94 1.06
CA TRP A 158 -24.00 -16.05 1.45
C TRP A 158 -22.51 -15.68 1.41
N GLY A 159 -22.11 -14.68 0.64
CA GLY A 159 -20.75 -14.14 0.65
C GLY A 159 -20.35 -13.62 2.04
N ARG A 160 -21.28 -12.94 2.73
CA ARG A 160 -21.11 -12.50 4.13
C ARG A 160 -20.88 -13.70 5.07
N LYS A 161 -21.69 -14.76 4.94
CA LYS A 161 -21.53 -15.98 5.74
C LYS A 161 -20.17 -16.65 5.50
N PHE A 162 -19.71 -16.65 4.24
CA PHE A 162 -18.41 -17.19 3.87
C PHE A 162 -17.26 -16.41 4.52
N ILE A 163 -17.29 -15.07 4.45
CA ILE A 163 -16.28 -14.23 5.09
C ILE A 163 -16.28 -14.42 6.61
N GLN A 164 -17.46 -14.46 7.23
CA GLN A 164 -17.58 -14.72 8.68
C GLN A 164 -17.02 -16.09 9.07
N LEU A 165 -17.29 -17.14 8.28
CA LEU A 165 -16.75 -18.46 8.50
C LEU A 165 -15.24 -18.49 8.32
N PHE A 166 -14.71 -17.84 7.27
CA PHE A 166 -13.28 -17.72 7.02
C PHE A 166 -12.55 -17.05 8.20
N HIS A 167 -13.07 -15.94 8.69
CA HIS A 167 -12.51 -15.25 9.86
C HIS A 167 -12.59 -16.10 11.14
N LYS A 168 -13.66 -16.85 11.32
CA LYS A 168 -13.81 -17.78 12.45
C LYS A 168 -12.79 -18.94 12.39
N VAL A 169 -12.54 -19.50 11.21
CA VAL A 169 -11.58 -20.60 11.00
C VAL A 169 -10.14 -20.12 11.14
N THR A 170 -9.84 -18.88 10.73
CA THR A 170 -8.50 -18.29 10.82
C THR A 170 -8.22 -17.65 12.19
N ASN A 171 -9.11 -17.82 13.18
CA ASN A 171 -9.02 -17.17 14.51
C ASN A 171 -8.93 -15.62 14.45
N ASN A 172 -9.33 -15.03 13.37
CA ASN A 172 -9.40 -13.57 13.20
C ASN A 172 -10.74 -13.07 13.76
N ASN A 173 -10.87 -13.03 15.09
CA ASN A 173 -12.09 -12.57 15.80
C ASN A 173 -12.34 -11.05 15.69
N LEU A 174 -11.73 -10.39 14.73
CA LEU A 174 -11.66 -8.94 14.64
C LEU A 174 -12.77 -8.28 13.82
N ILE A 175 -13.83 -8.99 13.44
CA ILE A 175 -14.98 -8.31 12.83
C ILE A 175 -15.77 -7.63 13.96
N THR A 176 -15.31 -6.45 14.36
CA THR A 176 -15.96 -5.64 15.39
C THR A 176 -17.05 -4.73 14.82
N ASP A 177 -17.05 -4.50 13.50
CA ASP A 177 -17.95 -3.53 12.87
C ASP A 177 -18.87 -4.20 11.85
N GLN A 178 -20.19 -4.19 12.17
CA GLN A 178 -21.21 -4.68 11.23
C GLN A 178 -21.39 -3.75 10.01
N GLU A 179 -21.01 -2.48 10.10
CA GLU A 179 -21.03 -1.53 8.98
C GLU A 179 -20.14 -1.96 7.82
N TYR A 180 -19.09 -2.73 8.11
CA TYR A 180 -18.19 -3.36 7.15
C TYR A 180 -18.89 -4.03 5.96
N PHE A 181 -20.04 -4.63 6.18
CA PHE A 181 -20.78 -5.38 5.15
C PHE A 181 -21.78 -4.54 4.34
N HIS A 182 -22.00 -3.28 4.70
CA HIS A 182 -23.11 -2.49 4.15
C HIS A 182 -22.65 -1.29 3.32
N LYS A 183 -21.43 -0.80 3.47
CA LYS A 183 -20.94 0.40 2.80
C LYS A 183 -19.85 0.08 1.78
N ASP A 184 -19.91 0.73 0.61
CA ASP A 184 -18.76 0.76 -0.30
C ASP A 184 -17.76 1.79 0.20
N GLU A 185 -16.74 1.30 0.90
CA GLU A 185 -15.71 2.12 1.50
C GLU A 185 -14.90 2.89 0.45
N ARG A 186 -14.76 2.33 -0.76
CA ARG A 186 -13.98 2.94 -1.84
C ARG A 186 -14.51 4.32 -2.23
N HIS A 187 -15.84 4.51 -2.27
CA HIS A 187 -16.45 5.81 -2.56
C HIS A 187 -16.18 6.83 -1.46
N ILE A 188 -16.19 6.41 -0.20
CA ILE A 188 -15.90 7.29 0.94
C ILE A 188 -14.43 7.72 0.89
N PHE A 189 -13.53 6.76 0.63
CA PHE A 189 -12.09 7.03 0.47
C PHE A 189 -11.82 8.00 -0.67
N LEU A 190 -12.40 7.74 -1.85
CA LEU A 190 -12.25 8.62 -3.01
C LEU A 190 -12.71 10.04 -2.70
N LYS A 191 -13.92 10.19 -2.15
CA LYS A 191 -14.47 11.49 -1.77
C LYS A 191 -13.58 12.23 -0.76
N THR A 192 -13.04 11.52 0.23
CA THR A 192 -12.14 12.10 1.23
C THR A 192 -10.83 12.57 0.59
N ALA A 193 -10.29 11.78 -0.33
CA ALA A 193 -9.10 12.14 -1.09
C ALA A 193 -9.35 13.39 -1.96
N GLU A 194 -10.46 13.43 -2.70
CA GLU A 194 -10.83 14.57 -3.55
C GLU A 194 -11.04 15.86 -2.75
N LEU A 195 -11.70 15.80 -1.60
CA LEU A 195 -11.86 16.94 -0.69
C LEU A 195 -10.51 17.48 -0.15
N SER A 196 -9.49 16.64 -0.12
CA SER A 196 -8.12 17.00 0.26
C SER A 196 -7.23 17.37 -0.95
N GLY A 197 -7.83 17.51 -2.15
CA GLY A 197 -7.16 17.90 -3.39
C GLY A 197 -6.41 16.77 -4.09
N PHE A 198 -6.61 15.53 -3.70
CA PHE A 198 -6.00 14.36 -4.34
C PHE A 198 -6.90 13.80 -5.45
N GLN A 199 -6.24 13.23 -6.46
CA GLN A 199 -6.88 12.43 -7.51
C GLN A 199 -6.38 10.99 -7.41
N ASP A 200 -7.30 10.03 -7.56
CA ASP A 200 -6.91 8.63 -7.67
C ASP A 200 -6.42 8.32 -9.10
N ALA A 201 -5.26 7.70 -9.19
CA ALA A 201 -4.70 7.31 -10.48
C ALA A 201 -5.21 5.95 -10.98
N ILE A 202 -5.70 5.09 -10.08
CA ILE A 202 -6.20 3.75 -10.40
C ILE A 202 -7.73 3.81 -10.58
N ASN A 203 -8.26 3.03 -11.52
CA ASN A 203 -9.70 2.93 -11.68
C ASN A 203 -10.33 2.28 -10.42
N LEU A 204 -11.46 2.81 -9.97
CA LEU A 204 -12.18 2.34 -8.79
C LEU A 204 -12.61 0.85 -8.88
N HIS A 205 -12.80 0.36 -10.10
CA HIS A 205 -13.22 -1.02 -10.39
C HIS A 205 -12.08 -1.99 -10.70
N ASP A 206 -10.82 -1.52 -10.74
CA ASP A 206 -9.68 -2.40 -10.95
C ASP A 206 -9.43 -3.27 -9.71
N SER A 207 -9.30 -4.59 -9.95
CA SER A 207 -8.92 -5.51 -8.90
C SER A 207 -7.42 -5.47 -8.69
N THR A 208 -6.99 -5.24 -7.45
CA THR A 208 -5.58 -5.26 -7.08
C THR A 208 -5.22 -6.47 -6.21
N TRP A 209 -6.20 -7.25 -5.78
CA TRP A 209 -6.05 -8.39 -4.87
C TRP A 209 -6.73 -9.66 -5.37
N CYS A 210 -6.17 -10.82 -5.03
CA CYS A 210 -6.74 -12.13 -5.31
C CYS A 210 -6.48 -13.13 -4.18
N ILE A 211 -7.28 -14.19 -4.13
CA ILE A 211 -7.05 -15.29 -3.21
C ILE A 211 -5.96 -16.22 -3.77
N MET A 212 -4.84 -16.31 -3.06
CA MET A 212 -3.76 -17.24 -3.40
C MET A 212 -4.00 -18.64 -2.78
N PRO A 213 -3.50 -19.74 -3.36
CA PRO A 213 -2.70 -19.82 -4.60
C PRO A 213 -3.49 -19.87 -5.90
N ILE A 214 -4.82 -19.91 -5.82
CA ILE A 214 -5.72 -20.12 -6.98
C ILE A 214 -5.90 -18.87 -7.85
N ARG A 215 -5.40 -17.72 -7.40
CA ARG A 215 -5.49 -16.41 -8.08
C ARG A 215 -6.93 -16.02 -8.42
N TRP A 216 -7.85 -16.27 -7.51
CA TRP A 216 -9.26 -15.97 -7.67
C TRP A 216 -9.57 -14.52 -7.29
N GLU A 217 -10.09 -13.74 -8.23
CA GLU A 217 -10.59 -12.38 -8.03
C GLU A 217 -12.10 -12.40 -7.75
N ILE A 218 -12.52 -13.15 -6.71
CA ILE A 218 -13.95 -13.40 -6.43
C ILE A 218 -14.73 -12.10 -6.23
N PHE A 219 -14.10 -11.10 -5.59
CA PHE A 219 -14.79 -9.86 -5.20
C PHE A 219 -14.29 -8.63 -5.94
N LYS A 220 -13.33 -8.74 -6.86
CA LYS A 220 -12.70 -7.60 -7.55
C LYS A 220 -12.35 -6.48 -6.57
N LEU A 221 -11.58 -6.81 -5.53
CA LEU A 221 -11.22 -5.87 -4.48
C LEU A 221 -10.12 -4.94 -4.96
N LYS A 222 -10.35 -3.64 -4.86
CA LYS A 222 -9.34 -2.62 -4.95
C LYS A 222 -8.85 -2.32 -3.54
N LEU A 223 -7.78 -2.95 -3.11
CA LEU A 223 -7.14 -2.70 -1.81
C LEU A 223 -6.05 -1.64 -1.92
N ASP A 224 -5.34 -1.63 -3.05
CA ASP A 224 -4.24 -0.73 -3.29
C ASP A 224 -4.70 0.56 -3.97
N TRP A 225 -4.15 1.69 -3.52
CA TRP A 225 -4.49 3.02 -4.01
C TRP A 225 -3.24 3.77 -4.46
N PHE A 226 -3.47 4.74 -5.36
CA PHE A 226 -2.42 5.61 -5.86
C PHE A 226 -2.97 7.03 -6.04
N LEU A 227 -2.86 7.83 -4.97
CA LEU A 227 -3.41 9.18 -4.89
C LEU A 227 -2.32 10.20 -5.22
N VAL A 228 -2.64 11.20 -6.04
CA VAL A 228 -1.70 12.22 -6.47
C VAL A 228 -2.27 13.62 -6.27
N ARG A 229 -1.41 14.57 -5.88
CA ARG A 229 -1.75 15.99 -5.72
C ARG A 229 -0.59 16.86 -6.21
N ASN A 230 -0.90 17.99 -6.85
CA ASN A 230 0.06 18.94 -7.41
C ASN A 230 1.06 18.31 -8.41
N ILE A 231 0.66 17.22 -9.06
CA ILE A 231 1.41 16.53 -10.11
C ILE A 231 0.42 15.95 -11.11
N LYS A 232 0.84 15.85 -12.38
CA LYS A 232 -0.01 15.25 -13.41
C LYS A 232 -0.32 13.80 -13.05
N LYS A 233 -1.57 13.37 -13.31
CA LYS A 233 -1.99 11.98 -13.16
C LYS A 233 -1.10 11.07 -14.02
N PRO A 234 -0.49 10.02 -13.43
CA PRO A 234 0.42 9.12 -14.17
C PRO A 234 -0.33 8.14 -15.06
N GLU A 235 0.42 7.56 -16.00
CA GLU A 235 0.01 6.33 -16.68
C GLU A 235 0.18 5.14 -15.72
N ILE A 236 -0.88 4.34 -15.55
CA ILE A 236 -0.89 3.17 -14.65
C ILE A 236 -0.83 1.88 -15.44
N SER A 237 0.05 0.98 -14.99
CA SER A 237 0.12 -0.40 -15.45
C SER A 237 0.01 -1.35 -14.27
N LEU A 238 -0.95 -2.28 -14.33
CA LEU A 238 -1.13 -3.34 -13.33
C LEU A 238 -0.33 -4.57 -13.73
N GLY A 239 0.55 -5.02 -12.84
CA GLY A 239 1.37 -6.22 -13.02
C GLY A 239 0.56 -7.52 -12.85
N LYS A 240 1.23 -8.64 -13.10
CA LYS A 240 0.68 -9.97 -12.81
C LYS A 240 0.74 -10.24 -11.30
N TYR A 241 -0.12 -11.16 -10.83
CA TYR A 241 -0.06 -11.66 -9.45
C TYR A 241 1.19 -12.52 -9.24
N VAL A 242 2.15 -12.00 -8.52
CA VAL A 242 3.32 -12.71 -7.99
C VAL A 242 3.14 -12.93 -6.48
N SER A 243 2.53 -11.96 -5.79
CA SER A 243 1.89 -12.09 -4.48
C SER A 243 0.37 -12.19 -4.65
N ASP A 244 -0.40 -12.12 -3.58
CA ASP A 244 -1.86 -11.95 -3.60
C ASP A 244 -2.29 -10.55 -4.06
N HIS A 245 -1.36 -9.59 -4.10
CA HIS A 245 -1.55 -8.28 -4.70
C HIS A 245 -0.85 -8.15 -6.07
N ARG A 246 -1.41 -7.33 -6.95
CA ARG A 246 -0.74 -6.86 -8.16
C ARG A 246 0.24 -5.75 -7.83
N SER A 247 1.39 -5.77 -8.47
CA SER A 247 2.23 -4.57 -8.49
C SER A 247 1.58 -3.50 -9.37
N ILE A 248 1.69 -2.24 -8.96
CA ILE A 248 1.15 -1.07 -9.65
C ILE A 248 2.32 -0.19 -10.06
N LEU A 249 2.55 -0.07 -11.36
CA LEU A 249 3.57 0.83 -11.90
C LEU A 249 2.92 2.10 -12.41
N ALA A 250 3.30 3.22 -11.82
CA ALA A 250 2.89 4.56 -12.20
C ALA A 250 4.03 5.29 -12.90
N LYS A 251 3.80 5.82 -14.12
CA LYS A 251 4.78 6.59 -14.91
C LYS A 251 4.32 8.04 -15.02
N PHE A 252 5.16 8.95 -14.59
CA PHE A 252 4.95 10.40 -14.59
C PHE A 252 5.68 11.09 -15.73
#